data_34835c490df89edf0aea4ab445ff78f7
#
_entry.id   34835c490df89edf0aea4ab445ff78f7
#
_cell.length_a   1.000
_cell.length_b   1.000
_cell.length_c   1.000
_cell.angle_alpha   90.00
_cell.angle_beta   90.00
_cell.angle_gamma   90.00
#
_symmetry.space_group_name_H-M   'P 1'
#
loop_
_entity.id
_entity.type
_entity.pdbx_description
1 polymer ?
#
loop_
_entity_poly.entity_id
_entity_poly.type
_entity_poly.pdbx_seq_one_letter_code
_entity_poly.pdbx_strand_id
1 'polypeptide(L)'
;MGTRKADPRQPDKQRAVRVLVALNAPMYSTSALEAAANLAARYHSELEALLIEDEELLWVANLPFTREIDRVSGALRDMDNVRVVRALKVQRQFLNRALVGVCGKLKVSSRVRVVRGDFLSEALTAAAEAEIAILTRASHTATPPPAGQRLLRTAPARGTRRKPVWSLFDGSPASGRALIQAGTIAAEGATELVVAVPESAAGGRRKLETEARTLLGANAMRARFVVVPRAEIGALFQSMWPQGCRLLFLGRDSIDLSTRQTAAWLKQPACPMVVMA
;
A
#
# COMPACT_ATOMS: atom_id res chain seq x y z
N MET A 1 -33.57 45.22 7.37
CA MET A 1 -32.31 44.79 6.72
C MET A 1 -31.29 44.49 7.81
N GLY A 2 -31.19 43.25 8.24
CA GLY A 2 -30.29 42.83 9.31
C GLY A 2 -29.18 41.95 8.72
N THR A 3 -27.99 42.50 8.65
CA THR A 3 -26.76 41.76 8.27
C THR A 3 -26.38 40.80 9.38
N ARG A 4 -26.55 39.50 9.13
CA ARG A 4 -26.00 38.43 9.99
C ARG A 4 -24.50 38.48 9.90
N LYS A 5 -23.84 38.93 10.96
CA LYS A 5 -22.40 38.79 11.20
C LYS A 5 -22.07 37.30 11.33
N ALA A 6 -21.19 36.80 10.48
CA ALA A 6 -20.66 35.44 10.58
C ALA A 6 -19.84 35.32 11.89
N ASP A 7 -20.12 34.28 12.67
CA ASP A 7 -19.39 33.94 13.89
C ASP A 7 -18.03 33.31 13.51
N PRO A 8 -16.87 33.87 13.92
CA PRO A 8 -15.56 33.37 13.55
C PRO A 8 -15.08 32.17 14.37
N ARG A 9 -15.96 31.47 15.08
CA ARG A 9 -15.60 30.37 16.00
C ARG A 9 -16.12 28.97 15.59
N GLN A 10 -16.39 28.74 14.32
CA GLN A 10 -16.48 27.36 13.91
C GLN A 10 -15.03 26.82 13.74
N PRO A 11 -14.59 25.87 14.60
CA PRO A 11 -13.33 25.18 14.33
C PRO A 11 -13.51 24.50 12.98
N ASP A 12 -12.57 24.79 12.09
CA ASP A 12 -12.39 24.12 10.82
C ASP A 12 -12.61 22.61 11.10
N LYS A 13 -13.68 22.04 10.54
CA LYS A 13 -13.94 20.61 10.67
C LYS A 13 -12.72 19.94 10.07
N GLN A 14 -11.75 19.59 10.90
CA GLN A 14 -10.58 18.80 10.53
C GLN A 14 -11.11 17.64 9.71
N ARG A 15 -10.91 17.73 8.41
CA ARG A 15 -11.34 16.70 7.46
C ARG A 15 -10.74 15.41 7.95
N ALA A 16 -11.58 14.50 8.43
CA ALA A 16 -11.14 13.27 9.04
C ALA A 16 -10.26 12.54 8.02
N VAL A 17 -9.01 12.30 8.37
CA VAL A 17 -8.05 11.61 7.51
C VAL A 17 -8.62 10.23 7.18
N ARG A 18 -8.78 9.91 5.91
CA ARG A 18 -9.25 8.59 5.48
C ARG A 18 -8.05 7.72 5.11
N VAL A 19 -7.86 6.66 5.87
CA VAL A 19 -6.83 5.65 5.59
C VAL A 19 -7.49 4.45 4.93
N LEU A 20 -7.02 4.14 3.73
CA LEU A 20 -7.54 3.04 2.90
C LEU A 20 -6.42 2.03 2.63
N VAL A 21 -6.74 0.75 2.68
CA VAL A 21 -5.87 -0.31 2.16
C VAL A 21 -6.60 -1.08 1.08
N ALA A 22 -6.10 -1.02 -0.16
CA ALA A 22 -6.63 -1.78 -1.29
C ALA A 22 -5.94 -3.15 -1.36
N LEU A 23 -6.75 -4.19 -1.35
CA LEU A 23 -6.33 -5.59 -1.27
C LEU A 23 -6.97 -6.37 -2.41
N ASN A 24 -6.18 -7.21 -3.08
CA ASN A 24 -6.70 -8.18 -4.03
C ASN A 24 -7.01 -9.50 -3.28
N ALA A 25 -8.21 -10.04 -3.44
CA ALA A 25 -8.45 -11.45 -3.17
C ALA A 25 -7.64 -12.26 -4.22
N PRO A 26 -6.83 -13.20 -3.94
CA PRO A 26 -6.87 -14.24 -2.91
C PRO A 26 -5.81 -14.08 -1.82
N MET A 27 -4.94 -13.09 -1.88
CA MET A 27 -3.83 -12.99 -0.93
C MET A 27 -3.63 -11.54 -0.51
N TYR A 28 -3.61 -11.29 0.78
CA TYR A 28 -3.28 -9.98 1.33
C TYR A 28 -1.93 -10.01 2.04
N SER A 29 -1.24 -8.88 2.01
CA SER A 29 0.03 -8.70 2.71
C SER A 29 -0.23 -8.32 4.16
N THR A 30 0.15 -9.17 5.12
CA THR A 30 0.05 -8.85 6.54
C THR A 30 0.81 -7.57 6.88
N SER A 31 1.97 -7.35 6.24
CA SER A 31 2.77 -6.14 6.44
C SER A 31 2.04 -4.88 5.93
N ALA A 32 1.24 -4.99 4.89
CA ALA A 32 0.42 -3.87 4.40
C ALA A 32 -0.72 -3.54 5.37
N LEU A 33 -1.39 -4.55 5.91
CA LEU A 33 -2.43 -4.36 6.93
C LEU A 33 -1.85 -3.74 8.21
N GLU A 34 -0.69 -4.21 8.67
CA GLU A 34 0.00 -3.65 9.83
C GLU A 34 0.41 -2.19 9.58
N ALA A 35 0.97 -1.88 8.39
CA ALA A 35 1.31 -0.51 8.03
C ALA A 35 0.08 0.40 7.99
N ALA A 36 -1.02 -0.07 7.39
CA ALA A 36 -2.29 0.66 7.31
C ALA A 36 -2.88 0.94 8.70
N ALA A 37 -2.91 -0.06 9.57
CA ALA A 37 -3.43 0.08 10.92
C ALA A 37 -2.55 1.03 11.78
N ASN A 38 -1.23 0.97 11.63
CA ASN A 38 -0.32 1.91 12.30
C ASN A 38 -0.54 3.34 11.82
N LEU A 39 -0.72 3.56 10.51
CA LEU A 39 -1.03 4.89 9.97
C LEU A 39 -2.40 5.37 10.47
N ALA A 40 -3.43 4.52 10.45
CA ALA A 40 -4.75 4.86 10.97
C ALA A 40 -4.70 5.23 12.46
N ALA A 41 -3.94 4.49 13.28
CA ALA A 41 -3.74 4.80 14.69
C ALA A 41 -3.10 6.19 14.90
N ARG A 42 -2.07 6.52 14.10
CA ARG A 42 -1.36 7.82 14.18
C ARG A 42 -2.24 9.00 13.82
N TYR A 43 -3.12 8.81 12.84
CA TYR A 43 -4.03 9.86 12.38
C TYR A 43 -5.37 9.83 13.12
N HIS A 44 -5.52 8.98 14.16
CA HIS A 44 -6.77 8.80 14.90
C HIS A 44 -7.97 8.59 13.98
N SER A 45 -7.77 7.82 12.92
CA SER A 45 -8.74 7.60 11.85
C SER A 45 -9.24 6.16 11.80
N GLU A 46 -10.36 5.96 11.12
CA GLU A 46 -10.82 4.62 10.75
C GLU A 46 -10.00 4.05 9.61
N LEU A 47 -9.72 2.75 9.65
CA LEU A 47 -9.11 2.01 8.56
C LEU A 47 -10.18 1.37 7.67
N GLU A 48 -10.24 1.77 6.41
CA GLU A 48 -11.06 1.12 5.40
C GLU A 48 -10.23 0.08 4.63
N ALA A 49 -10.61 -1.19 4.70
CA ALA A 49 -10.04 -2.23 3.87
C ALA A 49 -10.94 -2.44 2.64
N LEU A 50 -10.45 -2.06 1.47
CA LEU A 50 -11.10 -2.28 0.19
C LEU A 50 -10.67 -3.63 -0.38
N LEU A 51 -11.59 -4.60 -0.37
CA LEU A 51 -11.38 -5.90 -0.99
C LEU A 51 -11.93 -5.86 -2.41
N ILE A 52 -11.05 -6.03 -3.38
CA ILE A 52 -11.42 -6.03 -4.79
C ILE A 52 -11.50 -7.47 -5.28
N GLU A 53 -12.71 -7.92 -5.63
CA GLU A 53 -12.97 -9.22 -6.23
C GLU A 53 -12.85 -9.08 -7.75
N ASP A 54 -11.96 -9.88 -8.34
CA ASP A 54 -11.70 -9.86 -9.77
C ASP A 54 -12.93 -10.36 -10.54
N GLU A 55 -13.54 -9.48 -11.33
CA GLU A 55 -14.72 -9.78 -12.11
C GLU A 55 -14.42 -10.75 -13.25
N GLU A 56 -13.20 -10.68 -13.83
CA GLU A 56 -12.79 -11.61 -14.90
C GLU A 56 -12.76 -13.04 -14.36
N LEU A 57 -12.32 -13.26 -13.11
CA LEU A 57 -12.33 -14.57 -12.50
C LEU A 57 -13.75 -15.15 -12.38
N LEU A 58 -14.71 -14.30 -11.98
CA LEU A 58 -16.11 -14.70 -11.88
C LEU A 58 -16.71 -14.98 -13.28
N TRP A 59 -16.34 -14.18 -14.27
CA TRP A 59 -16.79 -14.38 -15.66
C TRP A 59 -16.23 -15.68 -16.22
N VAL A 60 -14.93 -15.94 -16.07
CA VAL A 60 -14.27 -17.18 -16.51
C VAL A 60 -14.89 -18.41 -15.84
N ALA A 61 -15.23 -18.32 -14.56
CA ALA A 61 -15.86 -19.42 -13.82
C ALA A 61 -17.27 -19.78 -14.33
N ASN A 62 -17.91 -18.88 -15.09
CA ASN A 62 -19.23 -19.12 -15.70
C ASN A 62 -19.14 -19.66 -17.13
N LEU A 63 -17.93 -19.70 -17.73
CA LEU A 63 -17.77 -20.23 -19.08
C LEU A 63 -17.87 -21.76 -19.07
N PRO A 64 -18.58 -22.37 -20.03
CA PRO A 64 -18.60 -23.80 -20.20
C PRO A 64 -17.18 -24.32 -20.52
N PHE A 65 -16.85 -25.47 -19.99
CA PHE A 65 -15.57 -26.16 -20.23
C PHE A 65 -14.32 -25.49 -19.64
N THR A 66 -14.47 -24.51 -18.75
CA THR A 66 -13.34 -23.92 -18.05
C THR A 66 -12.78 -24.88 -17.01
N ARG A 67 -11.44 -25.07 -17.00
CA ARG A 67 -10.74 -25.92 -16.07
C ARG A 67 -9.72 -25.15 -15.25
N GLU A 68 -9.62 -25.50 -13.99
CA GLU A 68 -8.57 -25.04 -13.10
C GLU A 68 -7.43 -26.09 -12.99
N ILE A 69 -6.21 -25.61 -12.87
CA ILE A 69 -5.06 -26.47 -12.59
C ILE A 69 -4.65 -26.27 -11.13
N ASP A 70 -4.74 -27.32 -10.36
CA ASP A 70 -4.19 -27.30 -9.00
C ASP A 70 -2.67 -27.19 -9.06
N ARG A 71 -2.14 -26.09 -8.52
CA ARG A 71 -0.70 -25.78 -8.62
C ARG A 71 0.20 -26.74 -7.85
N VAL A 72 -0.34 -27.47 -6.88
CA VAL A 72 0.42 -28.39 -6.04
C VAL A 72 0.42 -29.79 -6.65
N SER A 73 -0.76 -30.26 -7.05
CA SER A 73 -0.92 -31.62 -7.60
C SER A 73 -0.84 -31.70 -9.14
N GLY A 74 -0.93 -30.55 -9.83
CA GLY A 74 -1.05 -30.51 -11.30
C GLY A 74 -2.40 -31.03 -11.82
N ALA A 75 -3.33 -31.40 -10.93
CA ALA A 75 -4.59 -31.98 -11.33
C ALA A 75 -5.49 -30.96 -12.02
N LEU A 76 -6.06 -31.36 -13.15
CA LEU A 76 -7.10 -30.62 -13.87
C LEU A 76 -8.45 -30.89 -13.24
N ARG A 77 -9.20 -29.83 -12.94
CA ARG A 77 -10.58 -29.91 -12.41
C ARG A 77 -11.48 -28.97 -13.19
N ASP A 78 -12.73 -29.31 -13.32
CA ASP A 78 -13.71 -28.38 -13.88
C ASP A 78 -13.87 -27.19 -12.92
N MET A 79 -13.83 -26.00 -13.47
CA MET A 79 -14.01 -24.77 -12.72
C MET A 79 -15.52 -24.61 -12.45
N ASP A 80 -15.87 -24.50 -11.16
CA ASP A 80 -17.26 -24.37 -10.73
C ASP A 80 -17.45 -23.01 -10.06
N ASN A 81 -18.40 -22.22 -10.60
CA ASN A 81 -18.74 -20.90 -10.05
C ASN A 81 -19.10 -20.96 -8.55
N VAL A 82 -19.81 -22.01 -8.11
CA VAL A 82 -20.17 -22.17 -6.70
C VAL A 82 -18.93 -22.29 -5.82
N ARG A 83 -17.89 -22.98 -6.31
CA ARG A 83 -16.60 -23.08 -5.60
C ARG A 83 -15.87 -21.75 -5.56
N VAL A 84 -15.83 -21.02 -6.68
CA VAL A 84 -15.18 -19.68 -6.74
C VAL A 84 -15.86 -18.72 -5.78
N VAL A 85 -17.19 -18.62 -5.79
CA VAL A 85 -17.95 -17.76 -4.88
C VAL A 85 -17.72 -18.19 -3.42
N ARG A 86 -17.69 -19.49 -3.13
CA ARG A 86 -17.38 -19.99 -1.78
C ARG A 86 -15.96 -19.62 -1.34
N ALA A 87 -14.97 -19.75 -2.24
CA ALA A 87 -13.59 -19.37 -1.96
C ALA A 87 -13.47 -17.88 -1.66
N LEU A 88 -14.10 -17.01 -2.45
CA LEU A 88 -14.14 -15.57 -2.20
C LEU A 88 -14.78 -15.24 -0.84
N LYS A 89 -15.88 -15.93 -0.48
CA LYS A 89 -16.51 -15.74 0.83
C LYS A 89 -15.59 -16.13 1.99
N VAL A 90 -14.87 -17.25 1.87
CA VAL A 90 -13.87 -17.68 2.88
C VAL A 90 -12.75 -16.68 2.99
N GLN A 91 -12.22 -16.17 1.87
CA GLN A 91 -11.18 -15.17 1.84
C GLN A 91 -11.62 -13.87 2.52
N ARG A 92 -12.84 -13.40 2.26
CA ARG A 92 -13.42 -12.22 2.93
C ARG A 92 -13.50 -12.40 4.44
N GLN A 93 -13.93 -13.58 4.92
CA GLN A 93 -13.97 -13.88 6.35
C GLN A 93 -12.57 -13.89 6.97
N PHE A 94 -11.59 -14.44 6.24
CA PHE A 94 -10.21 -14.50 6.69
C PHE A 94 -9.60 -13.10 6.79
N LEU A 95 -9.81 -12.25 5.78
CA LEU A 95 -9.39 -10.85 5.79
C LEU A 95 -10.01 -10.09 6.97
N ASN A 96 -11.32 -10.25 7.18
CA ASN A 96 -12.01 -9.57 8.28
C ASN A 96 -11.43 -9.97 9.65
N ARG A 97 -11.14 -11.25 9.86
CA ARG A 97 -10.47 -11.71 11.10
C ARG A 97 -9.08 -11.12 11.26
N ALA A 98 -8.29 -11.07 10.19
CA ALA A 98 -6.96 -10.49 10.22
C ALA A 98 -7.01 -8.98 10.53
N LEU A 99 -7.94 -8.27 9.88
CA LEU A 99 -8.15 -6.84 10.10
C LEU A 99 -8.53 -6.54 11.55
N VAL A 100 -9.53 -7.26 12.08
CA VAL A 100 -9.94 -7.15 13.49
C VAL A 100 -8.77 -7.45 14.44
N GLY A 101 -7.98 -8.48 14.13
CA GLY A 101 -6.82 -8.84 14.94
C GLY A 101 -5.71 -7.79 14.97
N VAL A 102 -5.45 -7.13 13.84
CA VAL A 102 -4.44 -6.07 13.75
C VAL A 102 -4.96 -4.76 14.35
N CYS A 103 -6.16 -4.34 13.95
CA CYS A 103 -6.76 -3.08 14.41
C CYS A 103 -7.11 -3.13 15.91
N GLY A 104 -7.55 -4.27 16.42
CA GLY A 104 -7.87 -4.43 17.85
C GLY A 104 -6.67 -4.19 18.77
N LYS A 105 -5.47 -4.60 18.37
CA LYS A 105 -4.23 -4.32 19.12
C LYS A 105 -3.89 -2.83 19.20
N LEU A 106 -4.28 -2.08 18.19
CA LEU A 106 -3.99 -0.64 18.07
C LEU A 106 -5.19 0.24 18.45
N LYS A 107 -6.32 -0.37 18.85
CA LYS A 107 -7.58 0.31 19.16
C LYS A 107 -8.08 1.19 18.01
N VAL A 108 -7.90 0.72 16.77
CA VAL A 108 -8.34 1.39 15.55
C VAL A 108 -9.68 0.79 15.11
N SER A 109 -10.67 1.65 14.82
CA SER A 109 -11.90 1.20 14.17
C SER A 109 -11.60 0.81 12.71
N SER A 110 -12.26 -0.23 12.24
CA SER A 110 -12.02 -0.72 10.87
C SER A 110 -13.28 -1.22 10.21
N ARG A 111 -13.37 -1.04 8.90
CA ARG A 111 -14.46 -1.58 8.07
C ARG A 111 -13.91 -2.24 6.82
N VAL A 112 -14.66 -3.21 6.31
CA VAL A 112 -14.36 -3.85 5.02
C VAL A 112 -15.40 -3.42 4.00
N ARG A 113 -14.94 -2.86 2.89
CA ARG A 113 -15.74 -2.59 1.70
C ARG A 113 -15.34 -3.58 0.62
N VAL A 114 -16.31 -4.20 -0.03
CA VAL A 114 -16.06 -5.16 -1.12
C VAL A 114 -16.58 -4.54 -2.41
N VAL A 115 -15.75 -4.54 -3.43
CA VAL A 115 -16.10 -4.11 -4.79
C VAL A 115 -15.73 -5.20 -5.78
N ARG A 116 -16.36 -5.21 -6.94
CA ARG A 116 -16.02 -6.07 -8.07
C ARG A 116 -15.53 -5.23 -9.22
N GLY A 117 -14.46 -5.68 -9.86
CA GLY A 117 -13.90 -4.96 -11.00
C GLY A 117 -12.42 -5.28 -11.21
N ASP A 118 -11.79 -4.52 -12.11
CA ASP A 118 -10.35 -4.56 -12.27
C ASP A 118 -9.65 -3.95 -11.05
N PHE A 119 -8.71 -4.71 -10.49
CA PHE A 119 -8.01 -4.30 -9.28
C PHE A 119 -7.37 -2.91 -9.40
N LEU A 120 -6.73 -2.64 -10.53
CA LEU A 120 -6.01 -1.39 -10.71
C LEU A 120 -6.96 -0.20 -10.77
N SER A 121 -8.02 -0.31 -11.56
CA SER A 121 -9.02 0.74 -11.72
C SER A 121 -9.70 1.08 -10.40
N GLU A 122 -10.19 0.07 -9.69
CA GLU A 122 -10.88 0.23 -8.41
C GLU A 122 -9.96 0.77 -7.31
N ALA A 123 -8.71 0.25 -7.24
CA ALA A 123 -7.74 0.70 -6.25
C ALA A 123 -7.31 2.16 -6.49
N LEU A 124 -7.11 2.58 -7.73
CA LEU A 124 -6.74 3.96 -8.07
C LEU A 124 -7.91 4.92 -7.82
N THR A 125 -9.12 4.54 -8.19
CA THR A 125 -10.33 5.32 -7.90
C THR A 125 -10.48 5.56 -6.41
N ALA A 126 -10.36 4.51 -5.61
CA ALA A 126 -10.45 4.62 -4.16
C ALA A 126 -9.28 5.41 -3.54
N ALA A 127 -8.07 5.28 -4.11
CA ALA A 127 -6.89 6.03 -3.67
C ALA A 127 -7.04 7.54 -3.93
N ALA A 128 -7.75 7.94 -4.99
CA ALA A 128 -8.02 9.33 -5.28
C ALA A 128 -8.92 10.00 -4.22
N GLU A 129 -9.77 9.23 -3.55
CA GLU A 129 -10.68 9.71 -2.51
C GLU A 129 -10.10 9.70 -1.09
N ALA A 130 -9.02 8.94 -0.86
CA ALA A 130 -8.40 8.79 0.46
C ALA A 130 -7.23 9.76 0.64
N GLU A 131 -6.98 10.25 1.85
CA GLU A 131 -5.78 11.02 2.18
C GLU A 131 -4.53 10.15 2.24
N ILE A 132 -4.71 8.89 2.65
CA ILE A 132 -3.64 7.88 2.68
C ILE A 132 -4.20 6.59 2.09
N ALA A 133 -3.60 6.14 0.99
CA ALA A 133 -3.95 4.88 0.36
C ALA A 133 -2.76 3.92 0.36
N ILE A 134 -2.98 2.70 0.84
CA ILE A 134 -2.00 1.63 0.75
C ILE A 134 -2.43 0.67 -0.34
N LEU A 135 -1.65 0.61 -1.41
CA LEU A 135 -1.87 -0.27 -2.53
C LEU A 135 -0.96 -1.48 -2.41
N THR A 136 -1.55 -2.66 -2.41
CA THR A 136 -0.78 -3.90 -2.36
C THR A 136 -1.40 -4.95 -3.25
N ARG A 137 -0.55 -5.58 -4.04
CA ARG A 137 -0.93 -6.76 -4.79
C ARG A 137 -0.21 -7.98 -4.20
N ALA A 138 -0.95 -9.03 -3.96
CA ALA A 138 -0.35 -10.28 -3.55
C ALA A 138 0.46 -10.88 -4.70
N SER A 139 1.68 -11.32 -4.42
CA SER A 139 2.40 -12.12 -5.39
C SER A 139 1.78 -13.51 -5.48
N HIS A 140 1.51 -13.97 -6.70
CA HIS A 140 1.05 -15.33 -6.95
C HIS A 140 2.03 -16.44 -6.49
N THR A 141 3.18 -16.07 -5.93
CA THR A 141 4.22 -17.00 -5.48
C THR A 141 4.11 -17.40 -4.02
N ALA A 142 3.27 -16.76 -3.21
CA ALA A 142 3.05 -17.20 -1.84
C ALA A 142 1.98 -18.29 -1.82
N THR A 143 2.37 -19.52 -1.61
CA THR A 143 1.46 -20.64 -1.33
C THR A 143 0.65 -20.30 -0.07
N PRO A 144 -0.70 -20.34 -0.09
CA PRO A 144 -1.46 -20.16 1.13
C PRO A 144 -1.05 -21.26 2.13
N PRO A 145 -0.89 -20.95 3.42
CA PRO A 145 -0.62 -21.97 4.41
C PRO A 145 -1.77 -22.98 4.39
N PRO A 146 -1.48 -24.29 4.42
CA PRO A 146 -2.52 -25.31 4.45
C PRO A 146 -3.45 -25.05 5.63
N ALA A 147 -4.75 -25.25 5.39
CA ALA A 147 -5.80 -25.09 6.40
C ALA A 147 -5.44 -25.91 7.64
N GLY A 148 -5.15 -25.23 8.76
CA GLY A 148 -4.75 -25.87 10.02
C GLY A 148 -3.37 -25.50 10.55
N GLN A 149 -2.50 -24.86 9.76
CA GLN A 149 -1.24 -24.36 10.29
C GLN A 149 -1.49 -23.02 11.02
N ARG A 150 -1.35 -23.09 12.34
CA ARG A 150 -1.18 -21.93 13.21
C ARG A 150 -0.16 -21.00 12.55
N LEU A 151 -0.53 -19.72 12.39
CA LEU A 151 0.43 -18.66 12.01
C LEU A 151 1.58 -18.65 13.02
N LEU A 152 2.54 -19.53 12.84
CA LEU A 152 3.84 -19.41 13.47
C LEU A 152 4.41 -18.11 12.90
N ARG A 153 4.47 -17.09 13.74
CA ARG A 153 5.33 -15.93 13.50
C ARG A 153 6.69 -16.52 13.14
N THR A 154 7.01 -16.60 11.86
CA THR A 154 8.37 -16.85 11.44
C THR A 154 9.18 -15.66 11.96
N ALA A 155 9.85 -15.89 13.08
CA ALA A 155 10.88 -14.97 13.54
C ALA A 155 11.82 -14.77 12.34
N PRO A 156 12.21 -13.55 12.01
CA PRO A 156 13.11 -13.30 10.90
C PRO A 156 14.36 -14.17 11.12
N ALA A 157 14.70 -14.96 10.11
CA ALA A 157 15.91 -15.76 10.14
C ALA A 157 17.08 -14.88 10.56
N ARG A 158 17.83 -15.30 11.57
CA ARG A 158 19.01 -14.58 12.06
C ARG A 158 19.95 -14.32 10.87
N GLY A 159 20.09 -13.04 10.49
CA GLY A 159 20.99 -12.63 9.41
C GLY A 159 20.36 -11.96 8.18
N THR A 160 19.05 -11.95 8.01
CA THR A 160 18.42 -11.20 6.91
C THR A 160 18.39 -9.71 7.24
N ARG A 161 19.18 -8.94 6.51
CA ARG A 161 19.13 -7.47 6.56
C ARG A 161 17.68 -7.03 6.34
N ARG A 162 17.11 -6.29 7.28
CA ARG A 162 15.71 -5.82 7.18
C ARG A 162 15.59 -4.98 5.92
N LYS A 163 14.59 -5.28 5.08
CA LYS A 163 14.33 -4.53 3.85
C LYS A 163 14.12 -3.05 4.17
N PRO A 164 14.70 -2.12 3.40
CA PRO A 164 14.57 -0.68 3.64
C PRO A 164 13.15 -0.18 3.38
N VAL A 165 12.82 0.95 4.00
CA VAL A 165 11.69 1.80 3.62
C VAL A 165 12.16 2.77 2.56
N TRP A 166 11.37 2.95 1.50
CA TRP A 166 11.68 3.86 0.41
C TRP A 166 10.70 5.04 0.40
N SER A 167 11.18 6.21 0.01
CA SER A 167 10.33 7.37 -0.25
C SER A 167 10.83 8.10 -1.49
N LEU A 168 9.93 8.49 -2.38
CA LEU A 168 10.23 9.43 -3.46
C LEU A 168 9.94 10.84 -2.96
N PHE A 169 10.94 11.72 -3.08
CA PHE A 169 10.81 13.12 -2.70
C PHE A 169 11.14 14.03 -3.89
N ASP A 170 10.13 14.74 -4.38
CA ASP A 170 10.20 15.65 -5.52
C ASP A 170 10.03 17.12 -5.13
N GLY A 171 9.89 17.41 -3.83
CA GLY A 171 9.67 18.74 -3.30
C GLY A 171 8.20 19.16 -3.21
N SER A 172 7.26 18.33 -3.65
CA SER A 172 5.83 18.62 -3.48
C SER A 172 5.41 18.47 -2.02
N PRO A 173 4.36 19.19 -1.56
CA PRO A 173 3.85 19.05 -0.21
C PRO A 173 3.42 17.61 0.14
N ALA A 174 2.85 16.89 -0.83
CA ALA A 174 2.43 15.49 -0.66
C ALA A 174 3.64 14.57 -0.47
N SER A 175 4.70 14.75 -1.28
CA SER A 175 5.94 13.98 -1.12
C SER A 175 6.66 14.31 0.20
N GLY A 176 6.57 15.54 0.68
CA GLY A 176 7.08 15.94 1.99
C GLY A 176 6.38 15.21 3.13
N ARG A 177 5.04 15.13 3.11
CA ARG A 177 4.26 14.34 4.09
C ARG A 177 4.63 12.86 4.02
N ALA A 178 4.73 12.30 2.82
CA ALA A 178 5.14 10.93 2.59
C ALA A 178 6.54 10.63 3.15
N LEU A 179 7.49 11.53 2.95
CA LEU A 179 8.86 11.42 3.44
C LEU A 179 8.92 11.41 4.98
N ILE A 180 8.20 12.30 5.65
CA ILE A 180 8.15 12.38 7.11
C ILE A 180 7.61 11.05 7.69
N GLN A 181 6.54 10.52 7.12
CA GLN A 181 5.97 9.24 7.56
C GLN A 181 6.90 8.05 7.29
N ALA A 182 7.56 8.04 6.13
CA ALA A 182 8.56 7.04 5.80
C ALA A 182 9.72 7.04 6.81
N GLY A 183 10.21 8.23 7.18
CA GLY A 183 11.26 8.42 8.19
C GLY A 183 10.85 7.87 9.56
N THR A 184 9.64 8.15 9.98
CA THR A 184 9.12 7.69 11.27
C THR A 184 8.99 6.15 11.29
N ILE A 185 8.41 5.56 10.25
CA ILE A 185 8.25 4.09 10.16
C ILE A 185 9.59 3.37 10.03
N ALA A 186 10.56 3.97 9.33
CA ALA A 186 11.91 3.43 9.24
C ALA A 186 12.60 3.46 10.62
N ALA A 187 12.47 4.55 11.37
CA ALA A 187 13.04 4.69 12.71
C ALA A 187 12.46 3.67 13.70
N GLU A 188 11.14 3.53 13.76
CA GLU A 188 10.45 2.54 14.62
C GLU A 188 10.78 1.10 14.25
N GLY A 189 10.89 0.83 12.93
CA GLY A 189 11.26 -0.48 12.43
C GLY A 189 12.75 -0.80 12.58
N ALA A 190 13.57 0.15 13.03
CA ALA A 190 15.03 0.07 13.01
C ALA A 190 15.56 -0.39 11.63
N THR A 191 14.98 0.18 10.55
CA THR A 191 15.34 -0.11 9.17
C THR A 191 15.95 1.13 8.51
N GLU A 192 16.71 0.90 7.43
CA GLU A 192 17.24 1.98 6.61
C GLU A 192 16.09 2.71 5.89
N LEU A 193 16.18 4.06 5.83
CA LEU A 193 15.36 4.87 4.95
C LEU A 193 16.14 5.19 3.69
N VAL A 194 15.59 4.90 2.53
CA VAL A 194 16.15 5.29 1.24
C VAL A 194 15.27 6.37 0.62
N VAL A 195 15.84 7.54 0.42
CA VAL A 195 15.15 8.68 -0.20
C VAL A 195 15.59 8.79 -1.65
N ALA A 196 14.67 8.52 -2.56
CA ALA A 196 14.86 8.72 -3.98
C ALA A 196 14.55 10.18 -4.33
N VAL A 197 15.51 10.86 -4.97
CA VAL A 197 15.36 12.24 -5.42
C VAL A 197 15.46 12.25 -6.94
N PRO A 198 14.49 12.83 -7.67
CA PRO A 198 14.55 12.93 -9.12
C PRO A 198 15.75 13.75 -9.58
N GLU A 199 16.38 13.34 -10.66
CA GLU A 199 17.36 14.15 -11.37
C GLU A 199 16.61 15.32 -12.02
N SER A 200 16.67 16.49 -11.39
CA SER A 200 16.12 17.71 -11.95
C SER A 200 17.21 18.54 -12.61
N ALA A 201 16.83 19.35 -13.61
CA ALA A 201 17.75 20.26 -14.28
C ALA A 201 18.53 21.11 -13.25
N ALA A 202 19.77 21.36 -13.58
CA ALA A 202 20.84 22.10 -12.89
C ALA A 202 20.48 22.79 -11.55
N GLY A 203 21.02 22.31 -10.47
CA GLY A 203 20.92 22.91 -9.12
C GLY A 203 19.80 22.36 -8.22
N GLY A 204 18.78 21.71 -8.78
CA GLY A 204 17.59 21.24 -8.04
C GLY A 204 17.87 20.10 -7.06
N ARG A 205 18.76 19.16 -7.41
CA ARG A 205 19.06 18.00 -6.56
C ARG A 205 19.54 18.39 -5.16
N ARG A 206 20.58 19.24 -5.06
CA ARG A 206 21.14 19.64 -3.76
C ARG A 206 20.09 20.35 -2.90
N LYS A 207 19.23 21.16 -3.52
CA LYS A 207 18.14 21.84 -2.83
C LYS A 207 17.15 20.82 -2.27
N LEU A 208 16.71 19.86 -3.08
CA LEU A 208 15.78 18.79 -2.66
C LEU A 208 16.39 17.92 -1.55
N GLU A 209 17.67 17.54 -1.65
CA GLU A 209 18.35 16.79 -0.59
C GLU A 209 18.42 17.58 0.72
N THR A 210 18.70 18.88 0.66
CA THR A 210 18.75 19.74 1.84
C THR A 210 17.37 19.89 2.47
N GLU A 211 16.34 20.11 1.65
CA GLU A 211 14.95 20.21 2.09
C GLU A 211 14.47 18.89 2.72
N ALA A 212 14.75 17.76 2.07
CA ALA A 212 14.43 16.44 2.61
C ALA A 212 15.10 16.19 3.96
N ARG A 213 16.37 16.58 4.13
CA ARG A 213 17.08 16.48 5.42
C ARG A 213 16.44 17.35 6.49
N THR A 214 16.01 18.54 6.14
CA THR A 214 15.31 19.45 7.05
C THR A 214 13.98 18.86 7.51
N LEU A 215 13.19 18.31 6.58
CA LEU A 215 11.92 17.66 6.89
C LEU A 215 12.08 16.41 7.77
N LEU A 216 13.13 15.62 7.54
CA LEU A 216 13.42 14.42 8.31
C LEU A 216 13.96 14.72 9.72
N GLY A 217 14.58 15.88 9.94
CA GLY A 217 15.18 16.24 11.23
C GLY A 217 16.16 15.17 11.72
N ALA A 218 15.96 14.66 12.93
CA ALA A 218 16.81 13.62 13.53
C ALA A 218 16.86 12.32 12.70
N ASN A 219 15.81 11.99 11.96
CA ASN A 219 15.73 10.80 11.13
C ASN A 219 16.64 10.89 9.88
N ALA A 220 17.11 12.09 9.51
CA ALA A 220 18.02 12.30 8.38
C ALA A 220 19.35 11.56 8.53
N MET A 221 19.82 11.33 9.75
CA MET A 221 21.07 10.60 10.04
C MET A 221 21.05 9.16 9.53
N ARG A 222 19.87 8.55 9.39
CA ARG A 222 19.67 7.17 8.94
C ARG A 222 19.16 7.09 7.51
N ALA A 223 19.07 8.24 6.83
CA ALA A 223 18.56 8.29 5.47
C ALA A 223 19.72 8.24 4.46
N ARG A 224 19.58 7.33 3.49
CA ARG A 224 20.45 7.26 2.32
C ARG A 224 19.74 7.87 1.12
N PHE A 225 20.40 8.78 0.45
CA PHE A 225 19.85 9.44 -0.73
C PHE A 225 20.33 8.75 -2.01
N VAL A 226 19.40 8.51 -2.93
CA VAL A 226 19.67 7.97 -4.26
C VAL A 226 19.06 8.87 -5.31
N VAL A 227 19.76 9.03 -6.43
CA VAL A 227 19.25 9.80 -7.56
C VAL A 227 18.56 8.86 -8.51
N VAL A 228 17.36 9.25 -8.95
CA VAL A 228 16.62 8.52 -9.99
C VAL A 228 16.44 9.44 -11.20
N PRO A 229 16.68 8.94 -12.44
CA PRO A 229 16.45 9.71 -13.64
C PRO A 229 14.98 10.07 -13.72
N ARG A 230 14.64 11.35 -13.72
CA ARG A 230 13.26 11.86 -13.69
C ARG A 230 12.36 11.14 -12.68
N ALA A 231 11.21 11.71 -12.36
CA ALA A 231 10.21 11.06 -11.49
C ALA A 231 9.46 9.92 -12.22
N GLU A 232 10.20 9.07 -12.92
CA GLU A 232 9.64 7.88 -13.57
C GLU A 232 9.63 6.72 -12.59
N ILE A 233 8.46 6.19 -12.35
CA ILE A 233 8.26 5.07 -11.42
C ILE A 233 9.11 3.86 -11.81
N GLY A 234 9.32 3.63 -13.10
CA GLY A 234 10.15 2.53 -13.60
C GLY A 234 11.61 2.63 -13.17
N ALA A 235 12.21 3.82 -13.21
CA ALA A 235 13.58 4.05 -12.75
C ALA A 235 13.71 3.86 -11.24
N LEU A 236 12.71 4.28 -10.47
CA LEU A 236 12.64 4.05 -9.04
C LEU A 236 12.65 2.54 -8.74
N PHE A 237 11.84 1.74 -9.44
CA PHE A 237 11.78 0.28 -9.24
C PHE A 237 13.08 -0.43 -9.61
N GLN A 238 13.73 -0.03 -10.72
CA GLN A 238 15.04 -0.57 -11.07
C GLN A 238 16.06 -0.35 -9.95
N SER A 239 16.02 0.81 -9.30
CA SER A 239 16.89 1.13 -8.17
C SER A 239 16.55 0.36 -6.89
N MET A 240 15.28 0.04 -6.69
CA MET A 240 14.80 -0.70 -5.52
C MET A 240 15.02 -2.20 -5.62
N TRP A 241 14.95 -2.77 -6.83
CA TRP A 241 14.95 -4.22 -7.06
C TRP A 241 16.10 -4.97 -6.38
N PRO A 242 17.37 -4.54 -6.50
CA PRO A 242 18.50 -5.24 -5.90
C PRO A 242 18.49 -5.24 -4.37
N GLN A 243 17.88 -4.24 -3.76
CA GLN A 243 17.93 -3.99 -2.32
C GLN A 243 16.69 -4.51 -1.60
N GLY A 244 15.63 -4.78 -2.36
CA GLY A 244 14.31 -5.06 -1.84
C GLY A 244 13.65 -3.82 -1.26
N CYS A 245 12.39 -3.96 -0.86
CA CYS A 245 11.59 -2.89 -0.29
C CYS A 245 10.64 -3.47 0.76
N ARG A 246 10.49 -2.78 1.89
CA ARG A 246 9.48 -3.07 2.89
C ARG A 246 8.20 -2.32 2.61
N LEU A 247 8.31 -1.01 2.40
CA LEU A 247 7.24 -0.07 2.07
C LEU A 247 7.80 1.01 1.16
N LEU A 248 7.02 1.45 0.18
CA LEU A 248 7.33 2.59 -0.67
C LEU A 248 6.34 3.72 -0.40
N PHE A 249 6.84 4.90 -0.06
CA PHE A 249 6.06 6.10 0.19
C PHE A 249 6.16 7.06 -1.00
N LEU A 250 5.00 7.54 -1.46
CA LEU A 250 4.86 8.44 -2.60
C LEU A 250 3.90 9.56 -2.27
N GLY A 251 4.19 10.76 -2.73
CA GLY A 251 3.18 11.81 -2.84
C GLY A 251 2.21 11.51 -3.98
N ARG A 252 0.95 11.86 -3.84
CA ARG A 252 -0.05 11.63 -4.90
C ARG A 252 0.35 12.29 -6.22
N ASP A 253 0.91 13.49 -6.15
CA ASP A 253 1.27 14.29 -7.31
C ASP A 253 2.66 13.93 -7.87
N SER A 254 3.41 13.12 -7.15
CA SER A 254 4.79 12.75 -7.53
C SER A 254 4.85 11.78 -8.70
N ILE A 255 3.76 11.08 -8.98
CA ILE A 255 3.69 10.03 -10.00
C ILE A 255 2.31 10.03 -10.64
N ASP A 256 2.28 10.00 -11.96
CA ASP A 256 1.05 9.75 -12.68
C ASP A 256 0.64 8.28 -12.53
N LEU A 257 -0.29 8.04 -11.60
CA LEU A 257 -0.81 6.72 -11.29
C LEU A 257 -1.68 6.13 -12.41
N SER A 258 -2.07 6.94 -13.41
CA SER A 258 -2.92 6.52 -14.53
C SER A 258 -2.15 5.84 -15.67
N THR A 259 -0.82 5.88 -15.66
CA THR A 259 0.00 5.38 -16.77
C THR A 259 0.08 3.85 -16.82
N ARG A 260 0.30 3.33 -18.06
CA ARG A 260 0.59 1.90 -18.27
C ARG A 260 1.80 1.40 -17.47
N GLN A 261 2.77 2.26 -17.17
CA GLN A 261 3.95 1.92 -16.37
C GLN A 261 3.57 1.63 -14.93
N THR A 262 2.70 2.46 -14.34
CA THR A 262 2.17 2.22 -12.99
C THR A 262 1.35 0.93 -12.95
N ALA A 263 0.55 0.66 -13.99
CA ALA A 263 -0.19 -0.58 -14.12
C ALA A 263 0.73 -1.80 -14.21
N ALA A 264 1.80 -1.72 -14.99
CA ALA A 264 2.80 -2.79 -15.10
C ALA A 264 3.50 -3.05 -13.77
N TRP A 265 3.75 -2.00 -13.00
CA TRP A 265 4.37 -2.12 -11.69
C TRP A 265 3.43 -2.72 -10.65
N LEU A 266 2.19 -2.30 -10.58
CA LEU A 266 1.20 -2.91 -9.70
C LEU A 266 0.97 -4.40 -10.02
N LYS A 267 1.38 -4.85 -11.19
CA LYS A 267 1.44 -6.28 -11.56
C LYS A 267 2.66 -7.01 -11.00
N GLN A 268 3.70 -6.31 -10.53
CA GLN A 268 4.92 -6.92 -9.99
C GLN A 268 4.91 -6.87 -8.46
N PRO A 269 5.22 -7.98 -7.76
CA PRO A 269 5.07 -8.07 -6.31
C PRO A 269 6.30 -7.52 -5.58
N ALA A 270 6.62 -6.24 -5.72
CA ALA A 270 7.84 -5.72 -5.09
C ALA A 270 7.64 -5.34 -3.61
N CYS A 271 6.71 -4.43 -3.30
CA CYS A 271 6.37 -4.01 -1.94
C CYS A 271 5.03 -3.26 -1.89
N PRO A 272 4.39 -3.15 -0.73
CA PRO A 272 3.24 -2.27 -0.55
C PRO A 272 3.61 -0.82 -0.80
N MET A 273 2.76 -0.10 -1.51
CA MET A 273 2.92 1.31 -1.82
C MET A 273 1.95 2.14 -0.99
N VAL A 274 2.47 3.16 -0.34
CA VAL A 274 1.69 4.15 0.44
C VAL A 274 1.66 5.44 -0.36
N VAL A 275 0.48 5.83 -0.80
CA VAL A 275 0.23 7.08 -1.52
C VAL A 275 -0.40 8.07 -0.55
N MET A 276 0.18 9.26 -0.43
CA MET A 276 -0.29 10.33 0.45
C MET A 276 -0.72 11.55 -0.37
N ALA A 277 -1.90 12.10 -0.01
CA ALA A 277 -2.44 13.31 -0.63
C ALA A 277 -1.73 14.57 -0.13
#